data_47d4bfec9382f8eb44a3a5d1df635a48
#
_entry.id   47d4bfec9382f8eb44a3a5d1df635a48
#
_cell.length_a   1.000
_cell.length_b   1.000
_cell.length_c   1.000
_cell.angle_alpha   90.00
_cell.angle_beta   90.00
_cell.angle_gamma   90.00
#
_symmetry.space_group_name_H-M   'P 1'
#
loop_
_entity.id
_entity.type
_entity.pdbx_description
1 polymer ?
#
loop_
_entity_poly.entity_id
_entity_poly.type
_entity_poly.pdbx_seq_one_letter_code
_entity_poly.pdbx_strand_id
1 'polypeptide(L)'
;MNLMSPGTALALARTELLDPAGITDRDLHHALGLLMHGDVDNADLYFQIARQESWSIEDGIVKGGAYSIEQGVGVRAMAGEKTGFAYSDEIVVPALNQAAEAASAIVRRGQQGGVQAWQAHAGHRLYPPVDPLLSLADEEKVALLQQVDRDVRALDPRVRQVVASLAAAHELILVCASDGTLAADVRPLVRFNISVIVEHDGRREQGVAGGGGRHGYEKLDHERVLEFGREAVRQAVVNLDAVPAPAGEMVVVLGPGWPGVLLHEAIGHGLEGDFNRKGSSAFCGRIGNAWQPRG
;
A
#
# COMPACT_ATOMS: atom_id res chain seq x y z
N MET A 1 17.19 -9.48 -16.17
CA MET A 1 16.68 -9.04 -14.86
C MET A 1 16.43 -10.30 -14.03
N ASN A 2 17.33 -10.59 -13.08
CA ASN A 2 17.22 -11.80 -12.24
C ASN A 2 16.12 -11.56 -11.20
N LEU A 3 14.98 -12.20 -11.38
CA LEU A 3 13.92 -12.24 -10.37
C LEU A 3 14.44 -13.04 -9.17
N MET A 4 14.46 -12.42 -7.99
CA MET A 4 14.82 -13.11 -6.74
C MET A 4 13.99 -14.38 -6.55
N SER A 5 14.64 -15.48 -6.10
CA SER A 5 13.91 -16.69 -5.71
C SER A 5 13.18 -16.46 -4.38
N PRO A 6 12.14 -17.23 -4.04
CA PRO A 6 11.45 -17.14 -2.74
C PRO A 6 12.41 -17.26 -1.55
N GLY A 7 13.45 -18.09 -1.69
CA GLY A 7 14.53 -18.18 -0.69
C GLY A 7 15.33 -16.89 -0.52
N THR A 8 15.39 -16.04 -1.55
CA THR A 8 16.11 -14.76 -1.49
C THR A 8 15.31 -13.70 -0.71
N ALA A 9 13.98 -13.61 -0.90
CA ALA A 9 13.14 -12.70 -0.13
C ALA A 9 13.15 -13.06 1.36
N LEU A 10 13.06 -14.35 1.67
CA LEU A 10 13.11 -14.84 3.04
C LEU A 10 14.50 -14.58 3.67
N ALA A 11 15.58 -14.80 2.93
CA ALA A 11 16.93 -14.50 3.41
C ALA A 11 17.10 -13.00 3.68
N LEU A 12 16.64 -12.15 2.78
CA LEU A 12 16.69 -10.69 2.95
C LEU A 12 15.87 -10.26 4.18
N ALA A 13 14.65 -10.79 4.33
CA ALA A 13 13.79 -10.48 5.47
C ALA A 13 14.46 -10.89 6.81
N ARG A 14 15.12 -12.04 6.87
CA ARG A 14 15.87 -12.44 8.06
C ARG A 14 17.01 -11.49 8.34
N THR A 15 17.80 -11.17 7.33
CA THR A 15 18.96 -10.27 7.47
C THR A 15 18.58 -8.86 7.89
N GLU A 16 17.46 -8.32 7.40
CA GLU A 16 17.06 -6.94 7.68
C GLU A 16 16.16 -6.79 8.92
N LEU A 17 15.33 -7.81 9.23
CA LEU A 17 14.33 -7.73 10.29
C LEU A 17 14.72 -8.48 11.57
N LEU A 18 15.47 -9.58 11.47
CA LEU A 18 15.74 -10.45 12.62
C LEU A 18 17.18 -10.37 13.10
N ASP A 19 18.14 -10.45 12.16
CA ASP A 19 19.58 -10.52 12.50
C ASP A 19 20.08 -9.30 13.27
N PRO A 20 19.65 -8.03 12.98
CA PRO A 20 20.11 -6.87 13.73
C PRO A 20 19.77 -6.92 15.22
N ALA A 21 18.68 -7.59 15.58
CA ALA A 21 18.23 -7.76 16.96
C ALA A 21 18.61 -9.15 17.54
N GLY A 22 19.31 -10.00 16.77
CA GLY A 22 19.67 -11.34 17.17
C GLY A 22 18.48 -12.28 17.40
N ILE A 23 17.32 -12.00 16.74
CA ILE A 23 16.12 -12.83 16.87
C ILE A 23 16.32 -14.12 16.09
N THR A 24 16.17 -15.26 16.79
CA THR A 24 16.35 -16.59 16.23
C THR A 24 15.00 -17.28 16.00
N ASP A 25 15.02 -18.40 15.25
CA ASP A 25 13.81 -19.24 15.07
C ASP A 25 13.25 -19.72 16.42
N ARG A 26 14.11 -19.93 17.42
CA ARG A 26 13.69 -20.30 18.77
C ARG A 26 12.87 -19.19 19.44
N ASP A 27 13.27 -17.93 19.27
CA ASP A 27 12.56 -16.79 19.84
C ASP A 27 11.21 -16.58 19.17
N LEU A 28 11.13 -16.77 17.85
CA LEU A 28 9.87 -16.70 17.10
C LEU A 28 8.91 -17.85 17.52
N HIS A 29 9.41 -19.08 17.68
CA HIS A 29 8.61 -20.20 18.19
C HIS A 29 8.15 -19.95 19.63
N HIS A 30 8.99 -19.35 20.47
CA HIS A 30 8.62 -19.00 21.83
C HIS A 30 7.48 -17.97 21.86
N ALA A 31 7.59 -16.89 21.07
CA ALA A 31 6.55 -15.87 20.97
C ALA A 31 5.22 -16.45 20.46
N LEU A 32 5.24 -17.28 19.41
CA LEU A 32 4.04 -18.00 18.96
C LEU A 32 3.48 -18.93 20.05
N GLY A 33 4.34 -19.60 20.83
CA GLY A 33 3.92 -20.41 21.97
C GLY A 33 3.21 -19.59 23.05
N LEU A 34 3.65 -18.35 23.32
CA LEU A 34 2.97 -17.42 24.22
C LEU A 34 1.58 -17.02 23.70
N LEU A 35 1.45 -16.81 22.38
CA LEU A 35 0.17 -16.48 21.73
C LEU A 35 -0.81 -17.64 21.75
N MET A 36 -0.32 -18.88 21.53
CA MET A 36 -1.13 -20.11 21.46
C MET A 36 -1.59 -20.63 22.83
N HIS A 37 -1.54 -19.80 23.88
CA HIS A 37 -2.05 -20.16 25.19
C HIS A 37 -3.57 -20.00 25.26
N GLY A 38 -4.26 -21.05 25.67
CA GLY A 38 -5.72 -21.10 25.79
C GLY A 38 -6.39 -21.65 24.51
N ASP A 39 -7.66 -21.30 24.29
CA ASP A 39 -8.45 -21.75 23.12
C ASP A 39 -8.12 -20.92 21.86
N VAL A 40 -6.83 -20.69 21.59
CA VAL A 40 -6.38 -19.96 20.39
C VAL A 40 -6.34 -20.92 19.21
N ASP A 41 -7.09 -20.61 18.16
CA ASP A 41 -7.17 -21.40 16.93
C ASP A 41 -5.98 -21.13 16.01
N ASN A 42 -5.54 -19.88 15.96
CA ASN A 42 -4.44 -19.43 15.09
C ASN A 42 -3.72 -18.22 15.68
N ALA A 43 -2.41 -18.12 15.42
CA ALA A 43 -1.59 -16.99 15.82
C ALA A 43 -0.57 -16.69 14.72
N ASP A 44 -0.21 -15.41 14.59
CA ASP A 44 0.83 -14.98 13.67
C ASP A 44 1.65 -13.81 14.22
N LEU A 45 2.87 -13.72 13.69
CA LEU A 45 3.82 -12.63 13.87
C LEU A 45 4.03 -11.99 12.51
N TYR A 46 3.87 -10.68 12.42
CA TYR A 46 4.05 -9.88 11.21
C TYR A 46 5.15 -8.85 11.47
N PHE A 47 6.30 -9.01 10.83
CA PHE A 47 7.40 -8.06 10.87
C PHE A 47 7.39 -7.22 9.61
N GLN A 48 7.69 -5.94 9.75
CA GLN A 48 7.81 -5.02 8.64
C GLN A 48 8.92 -4.01 8.88
N ILE A 49 9.62 -3.66 7.79
CA ILE A 49 10.38 -2.43 7.66
C ILE A 49 9.96 -1.76 6.34
N ALA A 50 9.63 -0.48 6.40
CA ALA A 50 9.27 0.34 5.27
C ALA A 50 10.23 1.54 5.18
N ARG A 51 10.90 1.70 4.03
CA ARG A 51 11.66 2.90 3.68
C ARG A 51 10.87 3.67 2.65
N GLN A 52 10.69 4.95 2.88
CA GLN A 52 9.90 5.81 2.00
C GLN A 52 10.68 7.07 1.67
N GLU A 53 10.52 7.55 0.45
CA GLU A 53 11.02 8.86 0.04
C GLU A 53 9.96 9.62 -0.74
N SER A 54 10.06 10.94 -0.73
CA SER A 54 9.30 11.81 -1.60
C SER A 54 10.09 13.04 -2.01
N TRP A 55 9.87 13.48 -3.24
CA TRP A 55 10.47 14.66 -3.84
C TRP A 55 9.37 15.50 -4.46
N SER A 56 9.39 16.82 -4.24
CA SER A 56 8.41 17.71 -4.81
C SER A 56 9.04 18.99 -5.34
N ILE A 57 8.50 19.45 -6.46
CA ILE A 57 8.81 20.77 -7.02
C ILE A 57 7.52 21.56 -7.23
N GLU A 58 7.65 22.86 -7.16
CA GLU A 58 6.65 23.83 -7.56
C GLU A 58 7.35 24.93 -8.36
N ASP A 59 6.86 25.16 -9.57
CA ASP A 59 7.40 26.18 -10.47
C ASP A 59 8.92 26.06 -10.69
N GLY A 60 9.39 24.83 -10.92
CA GLY A 60 10.80 24.52 -11.15
C GLY A 60 11.68 24.55 -9.90
N ILE A 61 11.14 24.95 -8.75
CA ILE A 61 11.87 25.06 -7.47
C ILE A 61 11.59 23.84 -6.61
N VAL A 62 12.64 23.17 -6.12
CA VAL A 62 12.51 22.08 -5.15
C VAL A 62 11.90 22.63 -3.87
N LYS A 63 10.74 22.12 -3.48
CA LYS A 63 10.03 22.49 -2.25
C LYS A 63 10.32 21.56 -1.10
N GLY A 64 10.60 20.31 -1.37
CA GLY A 64 10.89 19.34 -0.33
C GLY A 64 11.45 18.04 -0.88
N GLY A 65 12.26 17.42 -0.03
CA GLY A 65 12.63 16.02 -0.07
C GLY A 65 12.40 15.45 1.32
N ALA A 66 11.79 14.29 1.43
CA ALA A 66 11.59 13.61 2.70
C ALA A 66 12.03 12.15 2.57
N TYR A 67 12.59 11.64 3.63
CA TYR A 67 12.93 10.23 3.77
C TYR A 67 12.51 9.76 5.16
N SER A 68 11.85 8.60 5.24
CA SER A 68 11.46 7.98 6.50
C SER A 68 11.75 6.49 6.50
N ILE A 69 11.98 5.96 7.69
CA ILE A 69 12.04 4.52 7.96
C ILE A 69 11.04 4.25 9.06
N GLU A 70 10.16 3.30 8.81
CA GLU A 70 9.20 2.78 9.77
C GLU A 70 9.42 1.28 9.89
N GLN A 71 9.42 0.76 11.11
CA GLN A 71 9.58 -0.67 11.35
C GLN A 71 8.75 -1.09 12.55
N GLY A 72 8.49 -2.38 12.65
CA GLY A 72 7.81 -2.92 13.81
C GLY A 72 7.43 -4.38 13.65
N VAL A 73 6.90 -4.93 14.74
CA VAL A 73 6.29 -6.25 14.79
C VAL A 73 4.87 -6.16 15.32
N GLY A 74 3.93 -6.72 14.57
CA GLY A 74 2.56 -6.98 15.02
C GLY A 74 2.41 -8.45 15.38
N VAL A 75 1.69 -8.72 16.44
CA VAL A 75 1.39 -10.08 16.89
C VAL A 75 -0.12 -10.25 17.04
N ARG A 76 -0.64 -11.39 16.60
CA ARG A 76 -2.07 -11.63 16.58
C ARG A 76 -2.39 -13.04 17.08
N ALA A 77 -3.42 -13.16 17.91
CA ALA A 77 -4.02 -14.42 18.32
C ALA A 77 -5.52 -14.40 18.02
N MET A 78 -6.06 -15.48 17.51
CA MET A 78 -7.48 -15.62 17.14
C MET A 78 -8.09 -16.82 17.87
N ALA A 79 -9.26 -16.61 18.48
CA ALA A 79 -10.06 -17.64 19.15
C ALA A 79 -11.54 -17.45 18.75
N GLY A 80 -12.04 -18.28 17.83
CA GLY A 80 -13.36 -18.11 17.22
C GLY A 80 -13.50 -16.72 16.57
N GLU A 81 -14.40 -15.91 17.10
CA GLU A 81 -14.64 -14.54 16.62
C GLU A 81 -13.81 -13.46 17.32
N LYS A 82 -12.99 -13.85 18.30
CA LYS A 82 -12.15 -12.90 19.05
C LYS A 82 -10.77 -12.83 18.45
N THR A 83 -10.26 -11.61 18.37
CA THR A 83 -8.89 -11.33 17.93
C THR A 83 -8.18 -10.53 19.02
N GLY A 84 -7.08 -11.03 19.52
CA GLY A 84 -6.11 -10.29 20.31
C GLY A 84 -5.01 -9.80 19.37
N PHE A 85 -4.70 -8.51 19.45
CA PHE A 85 -3.64 -7.89 18.66
C PHE A 85 -2.83 -6.94 19.53
N ALA A 86 -1.51 -7.00 19.37
CA ALA A 86 -0.58 -6.05 19.96
C ALA A 86 0.56 -5.80 18.97
N TYR A 87 1.29 -4.71 19.14
CA TYR A 87 2.41 -4.36 18.28
C TYR A 87 3.51 -3.65 19.06
N SER A 88 4.70 -3.59 18.47
CA SER A 88 5.82 -2.79 18.91
C SER A 88 6.56 -2.23 17.69
N ASP A 89 7.05 -1.02 17.76
CA ASP A 89 7.99 -0.40 16.81
C ASP A 89 9.44 -0.90 17.03
N GLU A 90 9.71 -1.49 18.19
CA GLU A 90 10.98 -2.15 18.48
C GLU A 90 10.94 -3.63 18.10
N ILE A 91 11.79 -4.02 17.13
CA ILE A 91 11.98 -5.43 16.74
C ILE A 91 13.09 -6.03 17.61
N VAL A 92 12.76 -6.35 18.86
CA VAL A 92 13.67 -7.01 19.84
C VAL A 92 12.92 -8.09 20.61
N VAL A 93 13.63 -9.10 21.09
CA VAL A 93 13.01 -10.25 21.80
C VAL A 93 12.13 -9.84 22.99
N PRO A 94 12.54 -8.93 23.89
CA PRO A 94 11.68 -8.52 25.00
C PRO A 94 10.37 -7.89 24.57
N ALA A 95 10.39 -6.97 23.57
CA ALA A 95 9.20 -6.31 23.05
C ALA A 95 8.26 -7.29 22.32
N LEU A 96 8.83 -8.22 21.54
CA LEU A 96 8.08 -9.31 20.88
C LEU A 96 7.34 -10.18 21.91
N ASN A 97 8.01 -10.60 22.99
CA ASN A 97 7.39 -11.43 24.03
C ASN A 97 6.31 -10.66 24.79
N GLN A 98 6.56 -9.39 25.14
CA GLN A 98 5.57 -8.53 25.80
C GLN A 98 4.31 -8.33 24.93
N ALA A 99 4.49 -8.08 23.63
CA ALA A 99 3.38 -7.97 22.69
C ALA A 99 2.59 -9.30 22.60
N ALA A 100 3.29 -10.44 22.54
CA ALA A 100 2.66 -11.76 22.50
C ALA A 100 1.83 -12.04 23.76
N GLU A 101 2.34 -11.73 24.95
CA GLU A 101 1.62 -11.85 26.21
C GLU A 101 0.38 -10.94 26.24
N ALA A 102 0.50 -9.70 25.78
CA ALA A 102 -0.61 -8.76 25.72
C ALA A 102 -1.71 -9.23 24.77
N ALA A 103 -1.39 -9.66 23.55
CA ALA A 103 -2.36 -10.18 22.59
C ALA A 103 -3.04 -11.46 23.10
N SER A 104 -2.28 -12.39 23.70
CA SER A 104 -2.82 -13.61 24.31
C SER A 104 -3.78 -13.31 25.44
N ALA A 105 -3.52 -12.29 26.26
CA ALA A 105 -4.40 -11.93 27.39
C ALA A 105 -5.80 -11.50 26.94
N ILE A 106 -5.96 -10.97 25.73
CA ILE A 106 -7.24 -10.51 25.16
C ILE A 106 -8.16 -11.70 24.81
N VAL A 107 -7.58 -12.83 24.37
CA VAL A 107 -8.34 -13.99 23.87
C VAL A 107 -8.44 -15.13 24.86
N ARG A 108 -7.77 -15.06 26.01
CA ARG A 108 -7.67 -16.16 26.98
C ARG A 108 -9.02 -16.72 27.41
N ARG A 109 -9.28 -18.02 27.06
CA ARG A 109 -10.15 -18.98 27.74
C ARG A 109 -9.78 -20.39 27.26
N GLY A 110 -9.28 -21.29 28.13
CA GLY A 110 -9.23 -22.73 27.86
C GLY A 110 -7.86 -23.36 27.60
N GLN A 111 -7.75 -24.31 26.67
CA GLN A 111 -6.64 -25.27 26.52
C GLN A 111 -5.49 -24.71 25.64
N GLN A 112 -4.33 -25.42 25.68
CA GLN A 112 -3.14 -25.03 24.90
C GLN A 112 -3.21 -25.57 23.48
N GLY A 113 -3.01 -24.69 22.47
CA GLY A 113 -2.77 -25.04 21.09
C GLY A 113 -1.28 -25.36 20.79
N GLY A 114 -1.02 -26.09 19.73
CA GLY A 114 0.34 -26.42 19.28
C GLY A 114 0.82 -25.53 18.12
N VAL A 115 2.11 -25.22 18.09
CA VAL A 115 2.76 -24.53 16.95
C VAL A 115 3.33 -25.59 16.00
N GLN A 116 3.02 -25.47 14.72
CA GLN A 116 3.53 -26.38 13.69
C GLN A 116 4.94 -25.97 13.22
N ALA A 117 5.71 -26.95 12.74
CA ALA A 117 7.00 -26.66 12.12
C ALA A 117 6.83 -25.85 10.84
N TRP A 118 7.62 -24.80 10.68
CA TRP A 118 7.50 -23.91 9.54
C TRP A 118 7.92 -24.56 8.23
N GLN A 119 7.17 -24.20 7.19
CA GLN A 119 7.52 -24.47 5.79
C GLN A 119 7.60 -23.15 5.05
N ALA A 120 8.70 -22.93 4.32
CA ALA A 120 8.84 -21.75 3.50
C ALA A 120 7.81 -21.79 2.36
N HIS A 121 6.92 -20.82 2.33
CA HIS A 121 5.94 -20.68 1.26
C HIS A 121 6.47 -19.74 0.16
N ALA A 122 6.49 -20.26 -1.09
CA ALA A 122 6.74 -19.45 -2.26
C ALA A 122 5.47 -18.68 -2.61
N GLY A 123 5.46 -17.38 -2.36
CA GLY A 123 4.39 -16.49 -2.81
C GLY A 123 4.31 -16.37 -4.34
N HIS A 124 3.23 -15.80 -4.87
CA HIS A 124 3.11 -15.45 -6.29
C HIS A 124 4.06 -14.30 -6.64
N ARG A 125 4.80 -14.45 -7.75
CA ARG A 125 5.68 -13.38 -8.25
C ARG A 125 4.86 -12.40 -9.08
N LEU A 126 4.22 -11.45 -8.42
CA LEU A 126 3.36 -10.47 -9.08
C LEU A 126 4.14 -9.24 -9.57
N TYR A 127 5.32 -8.98 -9.01
CA TYR A 127 6.17 -7.84 -9.32
C TYR A 127 7.65 -8.16 -8.99
N PRO A 128 8.61 -7.40 -9.58
CA PRO A 128 10.03 -7.58 -9.27
C PRO A 128 10.34 -7.08 -7.86
N PRO A 129 11.13 -7.81 -7.07
CA PRO A 129 11.56 -7.40 -5.73
C PRO A 129 12.76 -6.44 -5.82
N VAL A 130 12.55 -5.26 -6.34
CA VAL A 130 13.57 -4.22 -6.51
C VAL A 130 13.49 -3.22 -5.38
N ASP A 131 14.59 -2.54 -5.08
CA ASP A 131 14.59 -1.34 -4.25
C ASP A 131 14.38 -0.12 -5.13
N PRO A 132 13.17 0.49 -5.11
CA PRO A 132 12.89 1.62 -5.99
C PRO A 132 13.65 2.87 -5.58
N LEU A 133 14.02 3.05 -4.30
CA LEU A 133 14.73 4.22 -3.79
C LEU A 133 16.12 4.34 -4.43
N LEU A 134 16.75 3.20 -4.71
CA LEU A 134 18.09 3.10 -5.31
C LEU A 134 18.07 2.99 -6.85
N SER A 135 16.89 2.96 -7.47
CA SER A 135 16.75 2.75 -8.92
C SER A 135 17.03 4.01 -9.76
N LEU A 136 17.11 5.17 -9.12
CA LEU A 136 17.45 6.45 -9.73
C LEU A 136 18.21 7.30 -8.69
N ALA A 137 19.27 8.01 -9.10
CA ALA A 137 19.99 8.90 -8.20
C ALA A 137 19.15 10.15 -7.85
N ASP A 138 19.41 10.77 -6.69
CA ASP A 138 18.60 11.88 -6.19
C ASP A 138 18.65 13.09 -7.13
N GLU A 139 19.82 13.37 -7.71
CA GLU A 139 20.00 14.42 -8.70
C GLU A 139 19.18 14.15 -9.98
N GLU A 140 19.07 12.89 -10.39
CA GLU A 140 18.30 12.49 -11.57
C GLU A 140 16.78 12.59 -11.30
N LYS A 141 16.33 12.28 -10.07
CA LYS A 141 14.94 12.48 -9.64
C LYS A 141 14.55 13.96 -9.73
N VAL A 142 15.40 14.85 -9.20
CA VAL A 142 15.20 16.29 -9.26
C VAL A 142 15.24 16.80 -10.71
N ALA A 143 16.22 16.35 -11.50
CA ALA A 143 16.35 16.73 -12.90
C ALA A 143 15.11 16.32 -13.73
N LEU A 144 14.57 15.13 -13.50
CA LEU A 144 13.35 14.65 -14.14
C LEU A 144 12.15 15.55 -13.82
N LEU A 145 11.96 15.88 -12.54
CA LEU A 145 10.89 16.78 -12.10
C LEU A 145 11.02 18.17 -12.74
N GLN A 146 12.23 18.74 -12.74
CA GLN A 146 12.49 20.04 -13.35
C GLN A 146 12.30 20.03 -14.87
N GLN A 147 12.65 18.95 -15.53
CA GLN A 147 12.45 18.82 -16.98
C GLN A 147 10.97 18.75 -17.31
N VAL A 148 10.18 17.95 -16.59
CA VAL A 148 8.74 17.86 -16.82
C VAL A 148 8.02 19.17 -16.53
N ASP A 149 8.44 19.95 -15.52
CA ASP A 149 7.90 21.30 -15.27
C ASP A 149 8.08 22.21 -16.49
N ARG A 150 9.30 22.28 -17.04
CA ARG A 150 9.59 23.10 -18.24
C ARG A 150 8.76 22.67 -19.43
N ASP A 151 8.69 21.39 -19.70
CA ASP A 151 8.00 20.86 -20.87
C ASP A 151 6.48 21.05 -20.77
N VAL A 152 5.91 20.84 -19.58
CA VAL A 152 4.48 21.04 -19.32
C VAL A 152 4.08 22.52 -19.45
N ARG A 153 4.93 23.45 -19.01
CA ARG A 153 4.71 24.89 -19.22
C ARG A 153 4.73 25.29 -20.69
N ALA A 154 5.50 24.58 -21.49
CA ALA A 154 5.58 24.85 -22.93
C ALA A 154 4.38 24.30 -23.71
N LEU A 155 3.55 23.41 -23.13
CA LEU A 155 2.39 22.82 -23.80
C LEU A 155 1.26 23.85 -24.08
N ASP A 156 1.07 24.81 -23.16
CA ASP A 156 0.02 25.80 -23.29
C ASP A 156 0.42 27.16 -22.61
N PRO A 157 0.30 28.29 -23.27
CA PRO A 157 0.70 29.58 -22.70
C PRO A 157 -0.17 30.03 -21.51
N ARG A 158 -1.31 29.38 -21.26
CA ARG A 158 -2.19 29.67 -20.12
C ARG A 158 -1.72 28.94 -18.82
N VAL A 159 -0.75 28.04 -18.90
CA VAL A 159 -0.17 27.38 -17.70
C VAL A 159 0.50 28.45 -16.83
N ARG A 160 0.09 28.54 -15.58
CA ARG A 160 0.61 29.48 -14.58
C ARG A 160 1.39 28.79 -13.47
N GLN A 161 0.95 27.61 -13.04
CA GLN A 161 1.58 26.89 -11.97
C GLN A 161 1.69 25.40 -12.31
N VAL A 162 2.82 24.80 -11.97
CA VAL A 162 3.05 23.36 -12.09
C VAL A 162 3.59 22.87 -10.75
N VAL A 163 2.97 21.86 -10.19
CA VAL A 163 3.44 21.11 -9.02
C VAL A 163 3.63 19.67 -9.44
N ALA A 164 4.84 19.15 -9.30
CA ALA A 164 5.13 17.75 -9.63
C ALA A 164 5.83 17.06 -8.45
N SER A 165 5.53 15.79 -8.27
CA SER A 165 6.13 15.00 -7.20
C SER A 165 6.42 13.55 -7.62
N LEU A 166 7.50 13.01 -7.07
CA LEU A 166 7.86 11.60 -7.06
C LEU A 166 7.79 11.08 -5.63
N ALA A 167 7.31 9.87 -5.46
CA ALA A 167 7.37 9.16 -4.19
C ALA A 167 7.71 7.69 -4.44
N ALA A 168 8.45 7.10 -3.53
CA ALA A 168 8.72 5.67 -3.53
C ALA A 168 8.63 5.07 -2.14
N ALA A 169 8.24 3.80 -2.08
CA ALA A 169 8.29 2.97 -0.89
C ALA A 169 8.93 1.63 -1.21
N HIS A 170 9.76 1.15 -0.31
CA HIS A 170 10.32 -0.19 -0.28
C HIS A 170 9.93 -0.83 1.05
N GLU A 171 9.03 -1.81 1.00
CA GLU A 171 8.58 -2.55 2.17
C GLU A 171 9.15 -3.97 2.13
N LEU A 172 9.66 -4.42 3.24
CA LEU A 172 10.09 -5.78 3.47
C LEU A 172 9.26 -6.36 4.60
N ILE A 173 8.67 -7.51 4.35
CA ILE A 173 7.71 -8.16 5.25
C ILE A 173 8.15 -9.59 5.52
N LEU A 174 7.98 -10.03 6.77
CA LEU A 174 8.10 -11.42 7.19
C LEU A 174 6.87 -11.81 8.01
N VAL A 175 6.27 -12.93 7.65
CA VAL A 175 5.14 -13.53 8.37
C VAL A 175 5.53 -14.91 8.87
N CYS A 176 5.31 -15.13 10.16
CA CYS A 176 5.48 -16.44 10.81
C CYS A 176 4.16 -16.81 11.48
N ALA A 177 3.54 -17.93 11.13
CA ALA A 177 2.25 -18.34 11.71
C ALA A 177 2.31 -19.69 12.39
N SER A 178 1.35 -19.93 13.28
CA SER A 178 1.24 -21.15 14.08
C SER A 178 0.90 -22.41 13.26
N ASP A 179 0.32 -22.21 12.07
CA ASP A 179 0.00 -23.28 11.11
C ASP A 179 1.21 -23.79 10.31
N GLY A 180 2.41 -23.28 10.59
CA GLY A 180 3.64 -23.62 9.89
C GLY A 180 3.97 -22.68 8.72
N THR A 181 3.19 -21.64 8.46
CA THR A 181 3.50 -20.64 7.43
C THR A 181 4.72 -19.82 7.81
N LEU A 182 5.70 -19.77 6.90
CA LEU A 182 6.83 -18.85 6.94
C LEU A 182 6.96 -18.21 5.55
N ALA A 183 6.64 -16.93 5.44
CA ALA A 183 6.58 -16.20 4.17
C ALA A 183 7.22 -14.83 4.29
N ALA A 184 7.88 -14.39 3.22
CA ALA A 184 8.44 -13.04 3.10
C ALA A 184 8.08 -12.42 1.75
N ASP A 185 7.98 -11.09 1.74
CA ASP A 185 7.70 -10.33 0.53
C ASP A 185 8.54 -9.05 0.50
N VAL A 186 8.94 -8.63 -0.70
CA VAL A 186 9.62 -7.36 -0.98
C VAL A 186 8.71 -6.54 -1.87
N ARG A 187 8.17 -5.45 -1.36
CA ARG A 187 7.12 -4.65 -2.00
C ARG A 187 7.64 -3.28 -2.43
N PRO A 188 8.08 -3.12 -3.68
CA PRO A 188 8.35 -1.82 -4.24
C PRO A 188 7.05 -1.08 -4.54
N LEU A 189 7.07 0.23 -4.47
CA LEU A 189 6.01 1.08 -4.98
C LEU A 189 6.62 2.41 -5.39
N VAL A 190 6.28 2.89 -6.59
CA VAL A 190 6.62 4.24 -7.03
C VAL A 190 5.38 4.96 -7.49
N ARG A 191 5.36 6.29 -7.32
CA ARG A 191 4.29 7.15 -7.77
C ARG A 191 4.82 8.48 -8.26
N PHE A 192 4.25 8.93 -9.37
CA PHE A 192 4.38 10.29 -9.90
C PHE A 192 3.01 10.97 -9.86
N ASN A 193 2.97 12.22 -9.44
CA ASN A 193 1.78 13.08 -9.54
C ASN A 193 2.19 14.42 -10.10
N ILE A 194 1.28 14.99 -10.89
CA ILE A 194 1.41 16.36 -11.40
C ILE A 194 0.07 17.08 -11.31
N SER A 195 0.13 18.33 -10.90
CA SER A 195 -0.99 19.27 -10.87
C SER A 195 -0.62 20.51 -11.64
N VAL A 196 -1.51 20.96 -12.50
CA VAL A 196 -1.33 22.13 -13.36
C VAL A 196 -2.47 23.09 -13.12
N ILE A 197 -2.15 24.38 -12.94
CA ILE A 197 -3.13 25.45 -12.94
C ILE A 197 -2.96 26.25 -14.22
N VAL A 198 -4.06 26.42 -14.94
CA VAL A 198 -4.16 27.34 -16.09
C VAL A 198 -4.99 28.55 -15.72
N GLU A 199 -4.71 29.68 -16.38
CA GLU A 199 -5.46 30.92 -16.20
C GLU A 199 -5.74 31.59 -17.54
N HIS A 200 -7.00 31.98 -17.76
CA HIS A 200 -7.45 32.70 -18.93
C HIS A 200 -8.64 33.58 -18.56
N ASP A 201 -8.58 34.88 -18.95
CA ASP A 201 -9.63 35.86 -18.70
C ASP A 201 -10.14 35.90 -17.24
N GLY A 202 -9.22 35.81 -16.29
CA GLY A 202 -9.53 35.84 -14.85
C GLY A 202 -10.08 34.53 -14.27
N ARG A 203 -10.30 33.50 -15.09
CA ARG A 203 -10.63 32.13 -14.61
C ARG A 203 -9.37 31.35 -14.38
N ARG A 204 -9.36 30.60 -13.27
CA ARG A 204 -8.29 29.66 -12.93
C ARG A 204 -8.87 28.28 -12.76
N GLU A 205 -8.30 27.33 -13.45
CA GLU A 205 -8.74 25.93 -13.40
C GLU A 205 -7.56 24.99 -13.22
N GLN A 206 -7.82 23.86 -12.59
CA GLN A 206 -6.82 22.87 -12.26
C GLN A 206 -7.06 21.55 -13.01
N GLY A 207 -5.97 20.94 -13.43
CA GLY A 207 -5.96 19.55 -13.87
C GLY A 207 -4.93 18.75 -13.07
N VAL A 208 -5.22 17.49 -12.80
CA VAL A 208 -4.37 16.60 -12.02
C VAL A 208 -4.25 15.27 -12.74
N ALA A 209 -3.03 14.77 -12.86
CA ALA A 209 -2.79 13.43 -13.39
C ALA A 209 -1.62 12.78 -12.66
N GLY A 210 -1.46 11.47 -12.83
CA GLY A 210 -0.37 10.73 -12.23
C GLY A 210 -0.57 9.24 -12.34
N GLY A 211 0.44 8.53 -11.93
CA GLY A 211 0.44 7.08 -11.94
C GLY A 211 1.66 6.52 -11.24
N GLY A 212 1.74 5.21 -11.22
CA GLY A 212 2.83 4.50 -10.58
C GLY A 212 2.65 3.01 -10.68
N GLY A 213 3.44 2.27 -9.91
CA GLY A 213 3.36 0.82 -9.91
C GLY A 213 4.40 0.17 -8.99
N ARG A 214 4.36 -1.15 -8.94
CA ARG A 214 5.30 -1.97 -8.18
C ARG A 214 6.54 -2.30 -9.02
N HIS A 215 7.38 -1.27 -9.19
CA HIS A 215 8.63 -1.31 -9.96
C HIS A 215 9.56 -0.21 -9.46
N GLY A 216 10.74 -0.05 -10.06
CA GLY A 216 11.61 1.09 -9.81
C GLY A 216 11.25 2.31 -10.67
N TYR A 217 11.96 3.42 -10.44
CA TYR A 217 11.74 4.68 -11.18
C TYR A 217 12.07 4.56 -12.69
N GLU A 218 12.79 3.54 -13.12
CA GLU A 218 13.10 3.30 -14.56
C GLU A 218 11.84 3.15 -15.44
N LYS A 219 10.66 2.94 -14.83
CA LYS A 219 9.37 2.88 -15.54
C LYS A 219 8.62 4.22 -15.56
N LEU A 220 9.12 5.21 -14.83
CA LEU A 220 8.65 6.58 -14.83
C LEU A 220 9.67 7.47 -15.57
N ASP A 221 10.01 7.08 -16.81
CA ASP A 221 10.90 7.87 -17.65
C ASP A 221 10.25 9.22 -18.04
N HIS A 222 11.04 10.09 -18.67
CA HIS A 222 10.61 11.44 -19.04
C HIS A 222 9.35 11.42 -19.90
N GLU A 223 9.25 10.54 -20.92
CA GLU A 223 8.08 10.50 -21.79
C GLU A 223 6.82 10.07 -21.01
N ARG A 224 6.95 9.10 -20.14
CA ARG A 224 5.82 8.64 -19.30
C ARG A 224 5.32 9.71 -18.35
N VAL A 225 6.20 10.46 -17.69
CA VAL A 225 5.78 11.55 -16.81
C VAL A 225 5.24 12.74 -17.58
N LEU A 226 5.73 12.99 -18.80
CA LEU A 226 5.20 14.02 -19.70
C LEU A 226 3.80 13.67 -20.23
N GLU A 227 3.47 12.40 -20.45
CA GLU A 227 2.09 11.98 -20.76
C GLU A 227 1.11 12.40 -19.67
N PHE A 228 1.45 12.21 -18.38
CA PHE A 228 0.65 12.70 -17.26
C PHE A 228 0.55 14.25 -17.28
N GLY A 229 1.65 14.93 -17.61
CA GLY A 229 1.65 16.39 -17.76
C GLY A 229 0.68 16.86 -18.84
N ARG A 230 0.69 16.22 -20.03
CA ARG A 230 -0.25 16.50 -21.13
C ARG A 230 -1.71 16.31 -20.68
N GLU A 231 -1.99 15.24 -19.95
CA GLU A 231 -3.34 14.97 -19.44
C GLU A 231 -3.78 16.00 -18.41
N ALA A 232 -2.90 16.41 -17.47
CA ALA A 232 -3.21 17.45 -16.50
C ALA A 232 -3.50 18.80 -17.18
N VAL A 233 -2.71 19.20 -18.19
CA VAL A 233 -2.96 20.41 -18.98
C VAL A 233 -4.29 20.31 -19.73
N ARG A 234 -4.55 19.16 -20.39
CA ARG A 234 -5.81 18.93 -21.10
C ARG A 234 -7.03 19.11 -20.21
N GLN A 235 -7.00 18.52 -19.00
CA GLN A 235 -8.08 18.66 -18.02
C GLN A 235 -8.27 20.10 -17.59
N ALA A 236 -7.20 20.79 -17.22
CA ALA A 236 -7.26 22.18 -16.79
C ALA A 236 -7.82 23.09 -17.88
N VAL A 237 -7.40 22.91 -19.14
CA VAL A 237 -7.87 23.69 -20.31
C VAL A 237 -9.35 23.41 -20.59
N VAL A 238 -9.79 22.15 -20.55
CA VAL A 238 -11.21 21.79 -20.75
C VAL A 238 -12.08 22.43 -19.65
N ASN A 239 -11.59 22.50 -18.43
CA ASN A 239 -12.33 23.09 -17.32
C ASN A 239 -12.52 24.61 -17.47
N LEU A 240 -11.64 25.33 -18.20
CA LEU A 240 -11.84 26.75 -18.48
C LEU A 240 -13.15 27.02 -19.23
N ASP A 241 -13.56 26.12 -20.12
CA ASP A 241 -14.77 26.24 -20.93
C ASP A 241 -15.96 25.45 -20.28
N ALA A 242 -15.76 24.86 -19.12
CA ALA A 242 -16.81 24.08 -18.45
C ALA A 242 -17.96 24.98 -17.98
N VAL A 243 -19.19 24.48 -18.17
CA VAL A 243 -20.42 25.10 -17.67
C VAL A 243 -20.89 24.31 -16.41
N PRO A 244 -21.67 24.95 -15.52
CA PRO A 244 -22.25 24.25 -14.38
C PRO A 244 -23.08 23.04 -14.82
N ALA A 245 -22.91 21.91 -14.14
CA ALA A 245 -23.72 20.74 -14.36
C ALA A 245 -25.19 21.01 -13.96
N PRO A 246 -26.20 20.51 -14.71
CA PRO A 246 -27.58 20.67 -14.31
C PRO A 246 -27.86 19.92 -12.99
N ALA A 247 -28.63 20.56 -12.09
CA ALA A 247 -29.10 19.96 -10.87
C ALA A 247 -30.48 19.31 -11.09
N GLY A 248 -30.70 18.11 -10.56
CA GLY A 248 -31.98 17.41 -10.63
C GLY A 248 -31.84 15.91 -10.83
N GLU A 249 -32.97 15.24 -10.88
CA GLU A 249 -33.02 13.80 -11.19
C GLU A 249 -32.81 13.59 -12.69
N MET A 250 -31.87 12.69 -13.04
CA MET A 250 -31.54 12.40 -14.43
C MET A 250 -30.94 11.01 -14.58
N VAL A 251 -30.98 10.49 -15.81
CA VAL A 251 -30.31 9.23 -16.16
C VAL A 251 -28.81 9.49 -16.23
N VAL A 252 -28.05 8.69 -15.46
CA VAL A 252 -26.59 8.79 -15.39
C VAL A 252 -25.95 7.52 -15.94
N VAL A 253 -25.03 7.67 -16.88
CA VAL A 253 -24.19 6.58 -17.39
C VAL A 253 -22.80 6.71 -16.78
N LEU A 254 -22.40 5.71 -16.01
CA LEU A 254 -21.08 5.65 -15.39
C LEU A 254 -20.06 4.99 -16.35
N GLY A 255 -19.07 5.75 -16.78
CA GLY A 255 -17.95 5.24 -17.58
C GLY A 255 -16.89 4.54 -16.71
N PRO A 256 -15.83 3.99 -17.32
CA PRO A 256 -14.70 3.41 -16.58
C PRO A 256 -13.89 4.47 -15.84
N GLY A 257 -13.19 4.06 -14.76
CA GLY A 257 -12.34 4.92 -13.94
C GLY A 257 -12.92 5.17 -12.55
N TRP A 258 -12.97 6.43 -12.08
CA TRP A 258 -13.46 6.80 -10.74
C TRP A 258 -14.83 6.24 -10.35
N PRO A 259 -15.81 6.06 -11.25
CA PRO A 259 -17.05 5.38 -10.90
C PRO A 259 -16.90 3.95 -10.36
N GLY A 260 -15.75 3.30 -10.60
CA GLY A 260 -15.40 2.03 -9.96
C GLY A 260 -15.32 2.12 -8.43
N VAL A 261 -14.98 3.29 -7.88
CA VAL A 261 -15.01 3.53 -6.43
C VAL A 261 -16.44 3.47 -5.90
N LEU A 262 -17.43 4.02 -6.62
CA LEU A 262 -18.84 3.89 -6.21
C LEU A 262 -19.28 2.43 -6.13
N LEU A 263 -18.86 1.59 -7.08
CA LEU A 263 -19.15 0.15 -7.05
C LEU A 263 -18.46 -0.54 -5.86
N HIS A 264 -17.21 -0.15 -5.56
CA HIS A 264 -16.46 -0.64 -4.40
C HIS A 264 -17.19 -0.32 -3.10
N GLU A 265 -17.60 0.93 -2.89
CA GLU A 265 -18.28 1.37 -1.67
C GLU A 265 -19.70 0.78 -1.55
N ALA A 266 -20.47 0.78 -2.65
CA ALA A 266 -21.86 0.37 -2.63
C ALA A 266 -22.05 -1.15 -2.49
N ILE A 267 -21.12 -1.96 -3.03
CA ILE A 267 -21.26 -3.41 -3.12
C ILE A 267 -20.05 -4.11 -2.54
N GLY A 268 -18.82 -3.63 -2.84
CA GLY A 268 -17.57 -4.31 -2.52
C GLY A 268 -17.43 -4.61 -1.03
N HIS A 269 -17.62 -3.65 -0.16
CA HIS A 269 -17.57 -3.84 1.28
C HIS A 269 -18.62 -4.83 1.80
N GLY A 270 -19.80 -4.87 1.19
CA GLY A 270 -20.83 -5.86 1.54
C GLY A 270 -20.44 -7.30 1.16
N LEU A 271 -19.50 -7.48 0.24
CA LEU A 271 -19.01 -8.80 -0.19
C LEU A 271 -17.80 -9.28 0.60
N GLU A 272 -17.26 -8.50 1.55
CA GLU A 272 -16.14 -8.92 2.37
C GLU A 272 -16.43 -10.21 3.14
N GLY A 273 -15.43 -11.11 3.17
CA GLY A 273 -15.60 -12.46 3.65
C GLY A 273 -16.01 -12.55 5.13
N ASP A 274 -15.46 -11.69 6.00
CA ASP A 274 -15.73 -11.71 7.44
C ASP A 274 -17.14 -11.19 7.77
N PHE A 275 -17.66 -10.17 7.09
CA PHE A 275 -19.05 -9.73 7.24
C PHE A 275 -20.05 -10.80 6.81
N ASN A 276 -19.75 -11.51 5.71
CA ASN A 276 -20.58 -12.61 5.24
C ASN A 276 -20.52 -13.82 6.19
N ARG A 277 -19.34 -14.16 6.69
CA ARG A 277 -19.14 -15.24 7.67
C ARG A 277 -19.88 -14.95 8.99
N LYS A 278 -19.80 -13.72 9.49
CA LYS A 278 -20.48 -13.27 10.71
C LYS A 278 -21.99 -13.09 10.53
N GLY A 279 -22.52 -13.15 9.32
CA GLY A 279 -23.95 -12.98 9.02
C GLY A 279 -24.42 -11.51 9.10
N SER A 280 -23.51 -10.54 9.13
CA SER A 280 -23.83 -9.11 9.25
C SER A 280 -24.02 -8.40 7.90
N SER A 281 -23.59 -9.02 6.79
CA SER A 281 -23.79 -8.47 5.45
C SER A 281 -25.18 -8.74 4.90
N ALA A 282 -25.74 -7.79 4.12
CA ALA A 282 -26.96 -7.98 3.34
C ALA A 282 -26.82 -9.10 2.29
N PHE A 283 -25.60 -9.48 1.90
CA PHE A 283 -25.32 -10.54 0.92
C PHE A 283 -25.13 -11.92 1.55
N CYS A 284 -25.18 -12.03 2.88
CA CYS A 284 -24.95 -13.28 3.60
C CYS A 284 -25.93 -14.38 3.14
N GLY A 285 -25.40 -15.58 2.81
CA GLY A 285 -26.17 -16.75 2.40
C GLY A 285 -26.86 -16.61 1.03
N ARG A 286 -26.47 -15.63 0.20
CA ARG A 286 -27.15 -15.36 -1.09
C ARG A 286 -26.34 -15.80 -2.31
N ILE A 287 -25.30 -16.61 -2.14
CA ILE A 287 -24.55 -17.17 -3.28
C ILE A 287 -25.50 -17.95 -4.18
N GLY A 288 -25.52 -17.64 -5.48
CA GLY A 288 -26.37 -18.27 -6.50
C GLY A 288 -27.81 -17.74 -6.56
N ASN A 289 -28.21 -16.83 -5.65
CA ASN A 289 -29.52 -16.21 -5.69
C ASN A 289 -29.48 -14.90 -6.48
N ALA A 290 -30.50 -14.64 -7.31
CA ALA A 290 -30.68 -13.35 -7.94
C ALA A 290 -30.95 -12.28 -6.86
N TRP A 291 -30.19 -11.17 -6.89
CA TRP A 291 -30.49 -10.02 -6.06
C TRP A 291 -31.64 -9.23 -6.70
N GLN A 292 -32.77 -9.19 -6.04
CA GLN A 292 -33.86 -8.27 -6.41
C GLN A 292 -33.86 -7.12 -5.38
N PRO A 293 -33.74 -5.86 -5.81
CA PRO A 293 -33.94 -4.73 -4.91
C PRO A 293 -35.39 -4.82 -4.38
N ARG A 294 -35.56 -4.63 -3.08
CA ARG A 294 -36.90 -4.42 -2.53
C ARG A 294 -37.33 -3.04 -2.99
N GLY A 295 -38.44 -3.00 -3.76
CA GLY A 295 -39.05 -1.76 -4.21
C GLY A 295 -39.58 -0.92 -3.06
#